data_5811cfdd676fed0a86cf28da09a08db2
#
_entry.id   5811cfdd676fed0a86cf28da09a08db2
#
_cell.length_a   1.000
_cell.length_b   1.000
_cell.length_c   1.000
_cell.angle_alpha   90.00
_cell.angle_beta   90.00
_cell.angle_gamma   90.00
#
_symmetry.space_group_name_H-M   'P 1'
#
loop_
_entity.id
_entity.type
_entity.pdbx_description
1 polymer ?
#
loop_
_entity_poly.entity_id
_entity_poly.type
_entity_poly.pdbx_seq_one_letter_code
_entity_poly.pdbx_strand_id
1 'polypeptide(L)'
;MGWKALRTHFGIDAGYIVHVTRRGVCIGSPLMTEIITICPDGSVVNRGGRYGYAGVEELTQYHDALEAAPAKVRELLATKDEFQASIPVYTVIDGTVVEKYCEVFGWPNVTHDGSLMFEHMFFTDRNMAVARAKGTAEYSLSLAREELKKATAEVERLQSTVLRREAALAKLHTDYPGISSFYSPHHHA
;
A
#
# COMPACT_ATOMS: atom_id res chain seq x y z
N MET A 1 14.43 -8.87 10.67
CA MET A 1 13.78 -10.15 10.29
C MET A 1 14.69 -10.81 9.30
N GLY A 2 15.09 -12.06 9.54
CA GLY A 2 16.12 -12.79 8.79
C GLY A 2 15.66 -13.31 7.43
N TRP A 3 15.25 -12.40 6.56
CA TRP A 3 14.77 -12.78 5.21
C TRP A 3 15.90 -13.33 4.31
N LYS A 4 17.11 -12.78 4.44
CA LYS A 4 18.28 -13.25 3.70
C LYS A 4 18.78 -14.59 4.24
N ALA A 5 18.83 -14.76 5.55
CA ALA A 5 19.17 -16.02 6.20
C ALA A 5 18.21 -17.14 5.78
N LEU A 6 16.91 -16.86 5.72
CA LEU A 6 15.88 -17.77 5.24
C LEU A 6 16.10 -18.15 3.77
N ARG A 7 16.28 -17.15 2.90
CA ARG A 7 16.58 -17.37 1.48
C ARG A 7 17.78 -18.30 1.28
N THR A 8 18.87 -18.02 2.00
CA THR A 8 20.12 -18.80 1.89
C THR A 8 19.94 -20.22 2.39
N HIS A 9 19.28 -20.41 3.54
CA HIS A 9 19.10 -21.73 4.15
C HIS A 9 18.24 -22.67 3.29
N PHE A 10 17.15 -22.17 2.73
CA PHE A 10 16.25 -22.96 1.88
C PHE A 10 16.66 -22.97 0.40
N GLY A 11 17.78 -22.38 0.05
CA GLY A 11 18.31 -22.36 -1.32
C GLY A 11 17.37 -21.72 -2.34
N ILE A 12 16.62 -20.69 -1.93
CA ILE A 12 15.63 -20.04 -2.81
C ILE A 12 16.36 -19.33 -3.94
N ASP A 13 16.11 -19.77 -5.18
CA ASP A 13 16.76 -19.32 -6.38
C ASP A 13 16.70 -17.79 -6.59
N ALA A 14 17.68 -17.26 -7.31
CA ALA A 14 17.81 -15.84 -7.61
C ALA A 14 16.68 -15.30 -8.48
N GLY A 15 15.98 -16.14 -9.23
CA GLY A 15 14.80 -15.79 -10.01
C GLY A 15 13.57 -15.46 -9.16
N TYR A 16 13.58 -15.84 -7.88
CA TYR A 16 12.52 -15.50 -6.94
C TYR A 16 12.92 -14.32 -6.05
N ILE A 17 11.95 -13.48 -5.74
CA ILE A 17 12.12 -12.36 -4.83
C ILE A 17 11.71 -12.80 -3.42
N VAL A 18 12.61 -12.62 -2.44
CA VAL A 18 12.32 -12.82 -1.02
C VAL A 18 12.34 -11.45 -0.36
N HIS A 19 11.19 -11.00 0.16
CA HIS A 19 11.06 -9.66 0.73
C HIS A 19 10.18 -9.67 1.99
N VAL A 20 10.16 -8.56 2.73
CA VAL A 20 9.41 -8.42 3.97
C VAL A 20 8.18 -7.56 3.76
N THR A 21 7.05 -8.02 4.28
CA THR A 21 5.79 -7.28 4.35
C THR A 21 5.30 -7.17 5.80
N ARG A 22 4.20 -6.45 6.02
CA ARG A 22 3.55 -6.41 7.34
C ARG A 22 3.08 -7.80 7.84
N ARG A 23 2.94 -8.78 6.93
CA ARG A 23 2.48 -10.13 7.24
C ARG A 23 3.62 -11.11 7.53
N GLY A 24 4.83 -10.76 7.14
CA GLY A 24 6.02 -11.59 7.31
C GLY A 24 6.90 -11.57 6.07
N VAL A 25 7.71 -12.61 5.90
CA VAL A 25 8.58 -12.79 4.73
C VAL A 25 7.76 -13.40 3.59
N CYS A 26 7.84 -12.80 2.41
CA CYS A 26 7.16 -13.28 1.22
C CYS A 26 8.17 -13.79 0.18
N ILE A 27 7.82 -14.87 -0.50
CA ILE A 27 8.53 -15.40 -1.66
C ILE A 27 7.59 -15.24 -2.85
N GLY A 28 8.11 -14.69 -3.94
CA GLY A 28 7.33 -14.48 -5.16
C GLY A 28 8.18 -14.30 -6.39
N SER A 29 7.54 -14.01 -7.51
CA SER A 29 8.16 -13.63 -8.78
C SER A 29 8.07 -12.11 -8.99
N PRO A 30 8.76 -11.55 -9.99
CA PRO A 30 8.60 -10.14 -10.37
C PRO A 30 7.17 -9.71 -10.72
N LEU A 31 6.34 -10.65 -11.18
CA LEU A 31 4.94 -10.41 -11.55
C LEU A 31 3.98 -10.61 -10.37
N MET A 32 4.28 -11.55 -9.48
CA MET A 32 3.47 -11.88 -8.31
C MET A 32 4.40 -11.99 -7.10
N THR A 33 4.56 -10.91 -6.37
CA THR A 33 5.60 -10.79 -5.33
C THR A 33 5.25 -11.55 -4.04
N GLU A 34 3.99 -11.92 -3.81
CA GLU A 34 3.51 -12.58 -2.61
C GLU A 34 2.82 -13.92 -2.95
N ILE A 35 3.58 -14.94 -3.31
CA ILE A 35 3.06 -16.28 -3.60
C ILE A 35 3.04 -17.13 -2.33
N ILE A 36 4.17 -17.20 -1.61
CA ILE A 36 4.30 -17.85 -0.31
C ILE A 36 4.50 -16.75 0.73
N THR A 37 3.75 -16.80 1.83
CA THR A 37 3.95 -15.88 2.95
C THR A 37 4.32 -16.68 4.19
N ILE A 38 5.43 -16.33 4.81
CA ILE A 38 5.94 -16.91 6.05
C ILE A 38 5.63 -15.92 7.17
N CYS A 39 4.69 -16.27 8.02
CA CYS A 39 4.27 -15.41 9.13
C CYS A 39 5.32 -15.34 10.24
N PRO A 40 5.30 -14.31 11.11
CA PRO A 40 6.26 -14.15 12.20
C PRO A 40 6.29 -15.33 13.20
N ASP A 41 5.20 -16.09 13.32
CA ASP A 41 5.10 -17.30 14.13
C ASP A 41 5.71 -18.55 13.47
N GLY A 42 6.19 -18.41 12.23
CA GLY A 42 6.77 -19.49 11.42
C GLY A 42 5.76 -20.31 10.64
N SER A 43 4.47 -19.95 10.68
CA SER A 43 3.46 -20.58 9.83
C SER A 43 3.63 -20.14 8.38
N VAL A 44 3.32 -21.04 7.44
CA VAL A 44 3.46 -20.81 6.00
C VAL A 44 2.07 -20.73 5.37
N VAL A 45 1.82 -19.70 4.61
CA VAL A 45 0.54 -19.47 3.91
C VAL A 45 0.77 -19.36 2.43
N ASN A 46 0.09 -20.22 1.67
CA ASN A 46 0.05 -20.14 0.23
C ASN A 46 -1.19 -19.36 -0.24
N ARG A 47 -1.02 -18.20 -0.87
CA ARG A 47 -2.13 -17.39 -1.36
C ARG A 47 -2.73 -17.85 -2.67
N GLY A 48 -1.96 -18.57 -3.49
CA GLY A 48 -2.43 -19.13 -4.75
C GLY A 48 -3.20 -20.45 -4.59
N GLY A 49 -3.26 -21.04 -3.38
CA GLY A 49 -3.67 -22.40 -3.16
C GLY A 49 -2.72 -23.38 -3.87
N ARG A 50 -2.89 -24.69 -3.69
CA ARG A 50 -2.09 -25.71 -4.42
C ARG A 50 -2.15 -25.54 -5.94
N TYR A 51 -3.18 -24.93 -6.47
CA TYR A 51 -3.35 -24.63 -7.89
C TYR A 51 -2.54 -23.41 -8.37
N GLY A 52 -2.13 -22.50 -7.47
CA GLY A 52 -1.31 -21.33 -7.82
C GLY A 52 0.12 -21.68 -8.25
N TYR A 53 0.54 -22.94 -8.03
CA TYR A 53 1.86 -23.44 -8.45
C TYR A 53 1.79 -24.43 -9.62
N ALA A 54 0.63 -24.59 -10.24
CA ALA A 54 0.50 -25.52 -11.37
C ALA A 54 1.55 -25.16 -12.45
N GLY A 55 2.54 -26.03 -12.63
CA GLY A 55 3.68 -25.84 -13.53
C GLY A 55 4.92 -25.18 -12.92
N VAL A 56 4.94 -24.90 -11.60
CA VAL A 56 6.13 -24.36 -10.91
C VAL A 56 6.51 -25.29 -9.76
N GLU A 57 7.19 -26.38 -10.10
CA GLU A 57 7.61 -27.43 -9.16
C GLU A 57 8.49 -26.89 -8.03
N GLU A 58 9.37 -25.93 -8.33
CA GLU A 58 10.27 -25.30 -7.36
C GLU A 58 9.54 -24.59 -6.22
N LEU A 59 8.45 -23.85 -6.53
CA LEU A 59 7.67 -23.18 -5.49
C LEU A 59 6.95 -24.18 -4.58
N THR A 60 6.53 -25.32 -5.11
CA THR A 60 5.96 -26.41 -4.31
C THR A 60 7.03 -26.98 -3.38
N GLN A 61 8.26 -27.22 -3.89
CA GLN A 61 9.37 -27.69 -3.08
C GLN A 61 9.74 -26.71 -1.97
N TYR A 62 9.80 -25.42 -2.26
CA TYR A 62 10.07 -24.40 -1.21
C TYR A 62 8.95 -24.38 -0.15
N HIS A 63 7.69 -24.43 -0.56
CA HIS A 63 6.57 -24.48 0.36
C HIS A 63 6.64 -25.70 1.28
N ASP A 64 6.80 -26.88 0.72
CA ASP A 64 6.86 -28.14 1.47
C ASP A 64 8.06 -28.17 2.44
N ALA A 65 9.23 -27.68 1.99
CA ALA A 65 10.42 -27.57 2.83
C ALA A 65 10.23 -26.61 4.03
N LEU A 66 9.57 -25.47 3.80
CA LEU A 66 9.25 -24.50 4.83
C LEU A 66 8.25 -25.06 5.85
N GLU A 67 7.18 -25.72 5.38
CA GLU A 67 6.18 -26.36 6.25
C GLU A 67 6.77 -27.52 7.06
N ALA A 68 7.72 -28.27 6.51
CA ALA A 68 8.39 -29.38 7.20
C ALA A 68 9.31 -28.93 8.35
N ALA A 69 9.75 -27.67 8.38
CA ALA A 69 10.75 -27.16 9.32
C ALA A 69 10.33 -25.91 10.11
N PRO A 70 9.16 -25.86 10.77
CA PRO A 70 8.64 -24.63 11.38
C PRO A 70 9.52 -24.07 12.51
N ALA A 71 10.22 -24.94 13.26
CA ALA A 71 11.16 -24.50 14.28
C ALA A 71 12.37 -23.77 13.68
N LYS A 72 12.91 -24.30 12.59
CA LYS A 72 14.03 -23.69 11.88
C LYS A 72 13.63 -22.39 11.20
N VAL A 73 12.44 -22.32 10.64
CA VAL A 73 11.87 -21.09 10.07
C VAL A 73 11.83 -19.98 11.13
N ARG A 74 11.29 -20.27 12.33
CA ARG A 74 11.26 -19.28 13.43
C ARG A 74 12.66 -18.82 13.84
N GLU A 75 13.61 -19.75 13.96
CA GLU A 75 15.01 -19.43 14.26
C GLU A 75 15.60 -18.47 13.22
N LEU A 76 15.42 -18.77 11.94
CA LEU A 76 15.92 -17.94 10.84
C LEU A 76 15.27 -16.56 10.79
N LEU A 77 13.95 -16.48 11.01
CA LEU A 77 13.23 -15.20 11.08
C LEU A 77 13.74 -14.30 12.20
N ALA A 78 14.21 -14.89 13.31
CA ALA A 78 14.80 -14.16 14.43
C ALA A 78 16.28 -13.80 14.21
N THR A 79 16.95 -14.42 13.24
CA THR A 79 18.35 -14.15 12.91
C THR A 79 18.52 -12.76 12.30
N LYS A 80 19.58 -12.07 12.67
CA LYS A 80 19.96 -10.80 12.02
C LYS A 80 20.65 -11.12 10.69
N ASP A 81 20.13 -10.53 9.61
CA ASP A 81 20.78 -10.67 8.31
C ASP A 81 22.13 -9.94 8.26
N GLU A 82 23.10 -10.56 7.60
CA GLU A 82 24.41 -9.99 7.30
C GLU A 82 24.54 -9.69 5.81
N PHE A 83 25.07 -8.51 5.49
CA PHE A 83 25.21 -8.03 4.13
C PHE A 83 26.68 -7.74 3.79
N GLN A 84 27.10 -8.13 2.59
CA GLN A 84 28.49 -7.95 2.11
C GLN A 84 28.75 -6.52 1.62
N ALA A 85 27.71 -5.82 1.20
CA ALA A 85 27.77 -4.44 0.74
C ALA A 85 26.56 -3.64 1.21
N SER A 86 26.69 -2.31 1.28
CA SER A 86 25.65 -1.38 1.68
C SER A 86 25.62 -0.21 0.69
N ILE A 87 24.86 -0.39 -0.38
CA ILE A 87 24.67 0.63 -1.43
C ILE A 87 23.48 1.50 -1.02
N PRO A 88 23.65 2.82 -0.86
CA PRO A 88 22.54 3.70 -0.49
C PRO A 88 21.55 3.84 -1.64
N VAL A 89 20.27 3.78 -1.31
CA VAL A 89 19.13 4.02 -2.19
C VAL A 89 18.09 4.87 -1.47
N TYR A 90 17.31 5.64 -2.20
CA TYR A 90 16.37 6.60 -1.64
C TYR A 90 14.96 6.29 -2.12
N THR A 91 14.01 6.34 -1.22
CA THR A 91 12.58 6.19 -1.52
C THR A 91 11.77 7.30 -0.86
N VAL A 92 10.50 7.46 -1.26
CA VAL A 92 9.58 8.42 -0.65
C VAL A 92 8.49 7.66 0.09
N ILE A 93 8.40 7.88 1.39
CA ILE A 93 7.37 7.30 2.25
C ILE A 93 6.63 8.46 2.93
N ASP A 94 5.33 8.54 2.75
CA ASP A 94 4.48 9.60 3.33
C ASP A 94 5.03 11.02 3.12
N GLY A 95 5.50 11.29 1.89
CA GLY A 95 6.09 12.58 1.53
C GLY A 95 7.50 12.83 2.05
N THR A 96 8.08 11.91 2.81
CA THR A 96 9.44 12.02 3.35
C THR A 96 10.42 11.17 2.54
N VAL A 97 11.56 11.74 2.20
CA VAL A 97 12.66 11.00 1.56
C VAL A 97 13.40 10.18 2.61
N VAL A 98 13.39 8.87 2.44
CA VAL A 98 14.03 7.90 3.34
C VAL A 98 15.21 7.26 2.63
N GLU A 99 16.35 7.23 3.30
CA GLU A 99 17.53 6.48 2.87
C GLU A 99 17.42 5.03 3.34
N LYS A 100 17.67 4.09 2.43
CA LYS A 100 17.77 2.66 2.68
C LYS A 100 19.03 2.13 2.03
N TYR A 101 19.34 0.87 2.29
CA TYR A 101 20.55 0.23 1.74
C TYR A 101 20.17 -1.07 1.06
N CYS A 102 20.86 -1.41 -0.03
CA CYS A 102 20.77 -2.71 -0.68
C CYS A 102 22.19 -3.31 -0.86
N GLU A 103 22.26 -4.61 -1.05
CA GLU A 103 23.53 -5.32 -1.22
C GLU A 103 24.01 -5.28 -2.68
N VAL A 104 23.05 -5.40 -3.59
CA VAL A 104 23.29 -5.34 -5.04
C VAL A 104 22.30 -4.34 -5.64
N PHE A 105 22.77 -3.52 -6.56
CA PHE A 105 21.91 -2.60 -7.29
C PHE A 105 21.23 -3.30 -8.47
N GLY A 106 19.94 -3.06 -8.67
CA GLY A 106 19.15 -3.63 -9.76
C GLY A 106 17.65 -3.62 -9.47
N TRP A 107 16.84 -4.00 -10.45
CA TRP A 107 15.39 -4.02 -10.36
C TRP A 107 14.79 -5.33 -10.93
N PRO A 108 13.83 -5.98 -10.28
CA PRO A 108 13.44 -5.81 -8.88
C PRO A 108 14.54 -6.29 -7.92
N ASN A 109 14.62 -5.69 -6.73
CA ASN A 109 15.58 -6.09 -5.70
C ASN A 109 14.97 -5.84 -4.30
N VAL A 110 15.76 -6.09 -3.25
CA VAL A 110 15.31 -5.96 -1.85
C VAL A 110 16.35 -5.17 -1.04
N THR A 111 15.89 -4.24 -0.24
CA THR A 111 16.76 -3.51 0.70
C THR A 111 17.14 -4.38 1.90
N HIS A 112 18.11 -3.93 2.69
CA HIS A 112 18.55 -4.64 3.91
C HIS A 112 17.41 -4.88 4.91
N ASP A 113 16.46 -3.97 4.99
CA ASP A 113 15.27 -4.11 5.84
C ASP A 113 14.17 -4.97 5.21
N GLY A 114 14.44 -5.55 4.05
CA GLY A 114 13.50 -6.42 3.34
C GLY A 114 12.48 -5.68 2.46
N SER A 115 12.58 -4.36 2.29
CA SER A 115 11.65 -3.64 1.41
C SER A 115 11.91 -3.97 -0.05
N LEU A 116 10.84 -4.29 -0.77
CA LEU A 116 10.90 -4.57 -2.20
C LEU A 116 11.19 -3.29 -3.00
N MET A 117 12.18 -3.36 -3.88
CA MET A 117 12.65 -2.24 -4.70
C MET A 117 12.20 -2.40 -6.15
N PHE A 118 11.51 -1.39 -6.66
CA PHE A 118 11.21 -1.22 -8.09
C PHE A 118 11.77 0.10 -8.60
N GLU A 119 12.08 0.17 -9.90
CA GLU A 119 12.66 1.35 -10.56
C GLU A 119 11.87 2.65 -10.31
N HIS A 120 10.55 2.56 -10.28
CA HIS A 120 9.68 3.74 -10.08
C HIS A 120 9.53 4.18 -8.60
N MET A 121 10.02 3.39 -7.65
CA MET A 121 9.89 3.61 -6.21
C MET A 121 11.19 4.00 -5.53
N PHE A 122 12.33 3.59 -6.09
CA PHE A 122 13.64 3.81 -5.50
C PHE A 122 14.57 4.56 -6.46
N PHE A 123 15.43 5.36 -5.91
CA PHE A 123 16.37 6.23 -6.64
C PHE A 123 17.78 6.02 -6.10
N THR A 124 18.77 6.08 -6.97
CA THR A 124 20.21 6.07 -6.59
C THR A 124 20.67 7.44 -6.13
N ASP A 125 19.99 8.51 -6.57
CA ASP A 125 20.30 9.90 -6.23
C ASP A 125 19.20 10.45 -5.32
N ARG A 126 19.63 11.00 -4.19
CA ARG A 126 18.74 11.63 -3.22
C ARG A 126 17.96 12.82 -3.82
N ASN A 127 18.58 13.59 -4.71
CA ASN A 127 17.92 14.74 -5.33
C ASN A 127 16.79 14.31 -6.28
N MET A 128 16.94 13.17 -6.96
CA MET A 128 15.87 12.59 -7.76
C MET A 128 14.68 12.17 -6.88
N ALA A 129 14.93 11.55 -5.74
CA ALA A 129 13.89 11.19 -4.77
C ALA A 129 13.17 12.45 -4.24
N VAL A 130 13.91 13.53 -3.92
CA VAL A 130 13.36 14.82 -3.50
C VAL A 130 12.50 15.44 -4.61
N ALA A 131 12.98 15.46 -5.85
CA ALA A 131 12.24 15.98 -6.98
C ALA A 131 10.92 15.21 -7.20
N ARG A 132 10.96 13.88 -7.08
CA ARG A 132 9.77 13.02 -7.15
C ARG A 132 8.78 13.33 -6.03
N ALA A 133 9.27 13.45 -4.79
CA ALA A 133 8.42 13.79 -3.64
C ALA A 133 7.71 15.14 -3.83
N LYS A 134 8.45 16.17 -4.27
CA LYS A 134 7.88 17.49 -4.58
C LYS A 134 6.81 17.43 -5.66
N GLY A 135 7.09 16.80 -6.80
CA GLY A 135 6.13 16.69 -7.90
C GLY A 135 4.86 15.93 -7.49
N THR A 136 4.99 14.88 -6.68
CA THR A 136 3.82 14.14 -6.16
C THR A 136 3.00 15.01 -5.21
N ALA A 137 3.65 15.77 -4.33
CA ALA A 137 2.98 16.68 -3.39
C ALA A 137 2.26 17.82 -4.13
N GLU A 138 2.90 18.43 -5.13
CA GLU A 138 2.31 19.48 -5.97
C GLU A 138 1.08 19.00 -6.73
N TYR A 139 1.18 17.80 -7.32
CA TYR A 139 0.05 17.18 -8.01
C TYR A 139 -1.13 16.90 -7.07
N SER A 140 -0.86 16.30 -5.90
CA SER A 140 -1.89 16.01 -4.89
C SER A 140 -2.54 17.28 -4.37
N LEU A 141 -1.77 18.34 -4.16
CA LEU A 141 -2.28 19.67 -3.76
C LEU A 141 -3.18 20.27 -4.85
N SER A 142 -2.80 20.14 -6.11
CA SER A 142 -3.61 20.61 -7.24
C SER A 142 -4.97 19.92 -7.29
N LEU A 143 -4.99 18.59 -7.16
CA LEU A 143 -6.24 17.82 -7.11
C LEU A 143 -7.14 18.25 -5.94
N ALA A 144 -6.57 18.36 -4.74
CA ALA A 144 -7.33 18.78 -3.56
C ALA A 144 -7.93 20.19 -3.71
N ARG A 145 -7.21 21.11 -4.35
CA ARG A 145 -7.72 22.47 -4.66
C ARG A 145 -8.89 22.43 -5.65
N GLU A 146 -8.82 21.59 -6.67
CA GLU A 146 -9.93 21.43 -7.61
C GLU A 146 -11.18 20.84 -6.95
N GLU A 147 -11.01 19.83 -6.10
CA GLU A 147 -12.11 19.24 -5.33
C GLU A 147 -12.73 20.27 -4.40
N LEU A 148 -11.94 21.04 -3.69
CA LEU A 148 -12.43 22.12 -2.82
C LEU A 148 -13.23 23.16 -3.62
N LYS A 149 -12.74 23.56 -4.79
CA LYS A 149 -13.46 24.49 -5.67
C LYS A 149 -14.83 23.96 -6.11
N LYS A 150 -14.91 22.68 -6.48
CA LYS A 150 -16.17 22.01 -6.85
C LYS A 150 -17.14 21.94 -5.66
N ALA A 151 -16.64 21.56 -4.48
CA ALA A 151 -17.45 21.50 -3.27
C ALA A 151 -17.99 22.89 -2.87
N THR A 152 -17.15 23.94 -2.97
CA THR A 152 -17.58 25.33 -2.67
C THR A 152 -18.68 25.79 -3.63
N ALA A 153 -18.53 25.55 -4.93
CA ALA A 153 -19.57 25.91 -5.91
C ALA A 153 -20.90 25.14 -5.66
N GLU A 154 -20.83 23.87 -5.24
CA GLU A 154 -22.02 23.13 -4.89
C GLU A 154 -22.71 23.66 -3.62
N VAL A 155 -21.94 24.06 -2.60
CA VAL A 155 -22.47 24.73 -1.40
C VAL A 155 -23.20 26.02 -1.78
N GLU A 156 -22.63 26.89 -2.62
CA GLU A 156 -23.24 28.12 -3.10
C GLU A 156 -24.56 27.84 -3.86
N ARG A 157 -24.58 26.82 -4.71
CA ARG A 157 -25.77 26.38 -5.44
C ARG A 157 -26.90 25.94 -4.48
N LEU A 158 -26.55 25.14 -3.46
CA LEU A 158 -27.51 24.68 -2.46
C LEU A 158 -28.02 25.81 -1.61
N GLN A 159 -27.17 26.73 -1.16
CA GLN A 159 -27.58 27.94 -0.41
C GLN A 159 -28.56 28.79 -1.22
N SER A 160 -28.27 29.04 -2.51
CA SER A 160 -29.19 29.75 -3.38
C SER A 160 -30.55 29.06 -3.55
N THR A 161 -30.53 27.71 -3.55
CA THR A 161 -31.76 26.90 -3.64
C THR A 161 -32.56 26.99 -2.35
N VAL A 162 -31.95 26.97 -1.17
CA VAL A 162 -32.59 27.14 0.12
C VAL A 162 -33.29 28.51 0.18
N LEU A 163 -32.52 29.59 -0.09
CA LEU A 163 -33.05 30.95 -0.07
C LEU A 163 -34.29 31.12 -0.99
N ARG A 164 -34.24 30.54 -2.18
CA ARG A 164 -35.39 30.60 -3.11
C ARG A 164 -36.63 29.85 -2.57
N ARG A 165 -36.42 28.70 -1.91
CA ARG A 165 -37.51 27.92 -1.32
C ARG A 165 -38.10 28.60 -0.10
N GLU A 166 -37.26 29.21 0.75
CA GLU A 166 -37.68 30.01 1.89
C GLU A 166 -38.50 31.19 1.45
N ALA A 167 -38.08 31.93 0.43
CA ALA A 167 -38.84 33.05 -0.13
C ALA A 167 -40.18 32.57 -0.71
N ALA A 168 -40.24 31.44 -1.39
CA ALA A 168 -41.49 30.87 -1.90
C ALA A 168 -42.42 30.46 -0.76
N LEU A 169 -41.90 29.87 0.32
CA LEU A 169 -42.68 29.51 1.50
C LEU A 169 -43.20 30.76 2.20
N ALA A 170 -42.42 31.78 2.42
CA ALA A 170 -42.79 33.04 3.01
C ALA A 170 -43.91 33.71 2.21
N LYS A 171 -43.84 33.69 0.88
CA LYS A 171 -44.90 34.17 0.00
C LYS A 171 -46.22 33.42 0.22
N LEU A 172 -46.20 32.08 0.27
CA LEU A 172 -47.38 31.26 0.53
C LEU A 172 -48.03 31.56 1.88
N HIS A 173 -47.23 31.77 2.92
CA HIS A 173 -47.74 32.17 4.25
C HIS A 173 -48.40 33.55 4.21
N THR A 174 -47.87 34.48 3.41
CA THR A 174 -48.46 35.80 3.24
C THR A 174 -49.74 35.77 2.41
N ASP A 175 -49.75 35.03 1.33
CA ASP A 175 -50.90 34.95 0.41
C ASP A 175 -52.06 34.11 0.99
N TYR A 176 -51.75 33.15 1.88
CA TYR A 176 -52.73 32.20 2.45
C TYR A 176 -52.59 32.00 3.95
N PRO A 177 -52.77 33.02 4.78
CA PRO A 177 -52.46 32.99 6.21
C PRO A 177 -53.32 32.02 7.04
N GLY A 178 -54.46 31.59 6.55
CA GLY A 178 -55.40 30.69 7.25
C GLY A 178 -55.24 29.20 6.88
N ILE A 179 -54.31 28.84 6.02
CA ILE A 179 -54.15 27.47 5.53
C ILE A 179 -52.87 26.85 6.14
N SER A 180 -53.06 25.79 6.95
CA SER A 180 -51.93 25.03 7.51
C SER A 180 -51.33 24.09 6.49
N SER A 181 -49.99 23.85 6.55
CA SER A 181 -49.33 22.86 5.71
C SER A 181 -49.74 21.43 6.11
N PHE A 182 -50.06 20.60 5.13
CA PHE A 182 -50.35 19.16 5.32
C PHE A 182 -49.07 18.28 5.44
N TYR A 183 -47.89 18.87 5.25
CA TYR A 183 -46.65 18.12 5.24
C TYR A 183 -45.94 18.24 6.58
N SER A 184 -45.97 17.14 7.36
CA SER A 184 -45.10 16.98 8.52
C SER A 184 -43.82 16.37 8.02
N PRO A 185 -42.64 17.01 8.14
CA PRO A 185 -41.40 16.38 7.73
C PRO A 185 -41.15 15.17 8.64
N HIS A 186 -41.27 13.97 8.12
CA HIS A 186 -40.74 12.78 8.80
C HIS A 186 -39.26 12.96 9.00
N HIS A 187 -38.83 13.06 10.24
CA HIS A 187 -37.45 12.95 10.65
C HIS A 187 -36.94 11.56 10.24
N HIS A 188 -36.14 11.48 9.18
CA HIS A 188 -35.22 10.36 9.00
C HIS A 188 -34.02 10.61 9.92
N ALA A 189 -34.03 9.91 11.07
CA ALA A 189 -32.91 9.78 11.97
C ALA A 189 -31.90 8.81 11.36
#